data_d6ff9cc22105999072773a0175d82af8
#
_entry.id   d6ff9cc22105999072773a0175d82af8
#
_cell.length_a   1.000
_cell.length_b   1.000
_cell.length_c   1.000
_cell.angle_alpha   90.00
_cell.angle_beta   90.00
_cell.angle_gamma   90.00
#
_symmetry.space_group_name_H-M   'P 1'
#
loop_
_entity.id
_entity.type
_entity.pdbx_description
1 polymer ?
#
loop_
_entity_poly.entity_id
_entity_poly.type
_entity_poly.pdbx_seq_one_letter_code
_entity_poly.pdbx_strand_id
1 'polypeptide(L)'
;MEAIPLRQSQDQDDLVCLCAGVSRARIKAAIATAPASTLESLGAQLGCGLHCGCCRPLVQEMLGQSPWYEVANATRTTLTDDRDPQRRIVQIDMQLAGWPPYPQALPAQHVVVQAWLDDTWVTRTYTVVRQSEDGNTVSIAMRRIPDGQLSARLLDADDATFADIPMRIAVPAGEADADDGRAVVCFSAGVGVTLALSLLHGLRPGRSLHIDYSAAHRGDMVYADHIEASAASSSDISCHLRADDADGFIDNEDILETVRQFPGARFYVCGPPGYTRRLLEGLHKAEVPEADVRVEAFFLRTNARPRPSIRKLAYAAGLAIAFVPLVLLAPALAKFVPNAAHAPGHEELACIDCHREAPGTMRQQLQAKVRHLVGLRDDDADFGMRDVDNATCAGCHDNPDDRHAPHRFLEPRFEQARRELAPQTCVSCHREHTGAR
;
A
#
# COMPACT_ATOMS: atom_id res chain seq x y z
N MET A 1 -0.34 20.20 3.87
CA MET A 1 -1.67 19.53 3.74
C MET A 1 -1.77 18.43 4.79
N GLU A 2 -2.56 18.67 5.81
CA GLU A 2 -2.77 17.70 6.88
C GLU A 2 -3.58 16.51 6.38
N ALA A 3 -3.10 15.30 6.66
CA ALA A 3 -3.77 14.07 6.32
C ALA A 3 -5.03 13.91 7.18
N ILE A 4 -6.19 13.92 6.57
CA ILE A 4 -7.48 13.62 7.21
C ILE A 4 -7.43 12.16 7.71
N PRO A 5 -7.70 11.88 9.00
CA PRO A 5 -7.72 10.51 9.52
C PRO A 5 -8.87 9.72 8.92
N LEU A 6 -8.54 8.67 8.17
CA LEU A 6 -9.49 7.72 7.61
C LEU A 6 -10.11 6.88 8.75
N ARG A 7 -11.39 7.09 9.02
CA ARG A 7 -12.21 6.17 9.81
C ARG A 7 -12.32 4.82 9.08
N GLN A 8 -12.12 3.75 9.83
CA GLN A 8 -12.01 2.38 9.31
C GLN A 8 -13.38 1.74 9.03
N SER A 9 -13.43 0.97 7.96
CA SER A 9 -13.87 -0.41 7.76
C SER A 9 -15.25 -0.78 7.19
N GLN A 10 -16.28 0.02 7.12
CA GLN A 10 -17.52 -0.40 6.44
C GLN A 10 -17.96 0.53 5.28
N ASP A 11 -17.42 1.73 5.20
CA ASP A 11 -17.81 2.74 4.21
C ASP A 11 -17.00 2.69 2.88
N GLN A 12 -15.98 1.84 2.75
CA GLN A 12 -15.11 1.85 1.56
C GLN A 12 -15.74 1.20 0.32
N ASP A 13 -16.66 0.25 0.50
CA ASP A 13 -17.35 -0.41 -0.61
C ASP A 13 -18.49 0.44 -1.21
N ASP A 14 -18.84 1.53 -0.54
CA ASP A 14 -19.91 2.45 -0.95
C ASP A 14 -19.41 3.81 -1.46
N LEU A 15 -18.08 3.99 -1.68
CA LEU A 15 -17.55 5.23 -2.21
C LEU A 15 -17.93 5.41 -3.69
N VAL A 16 -18.63 6.49 -3.99
CA VAL A 16 -19.01 6.90 -5.35
C VAL A 16 -17.94 7.80 -5.94
N CYS A 17 -17.46 8.79 -5.19
CA CYS A 17 -16.37 9.68 -5.61
C CYS A 17 -15.09 9.38 -4.85
N LEU A 18 -14.12 8.75 -5.52
CA LEU A 18 -12.82 8.40 -4.93
C LEU A 18 -11.93 9.63 -4.70
N CYS A 19 -11.98 10.62 -5.61
CA CYS A 19 -11.16 11.83 -5.51
C CYS A 19 -11.52 12.69 -4.28
N ALA A 20 -12.83 12.81 -3.98
CA ALA A 20 -13.33 13.59 -2.85
C ALA A 20 -13.71 12.73 -1.63
N GLY A 21 -13.57 11.40 -1.70
CA GLY A 21 -13.93 10.50 -0.59
C GLY A 21 -15.41 10.52 -0.23
N VAL A 22 -16.31 10.65 -1.22
CA VAL A 22 -17.76 10.81 -1.01
C VAL A 22 -18.47 9.49 -1.21
N SER A 23 -19.17 9.01 -0.17
CA SER A 23 -19.95 7.78 -0.21
C SER A 23 -21.36 7.99 -0.83
N ARG A 24 -21.96 6.90 -1.29
CA ARG A 24 -23.34 6.86 -1.78
C ARG A 24 -24.34 7.38 -0.74
N ALA A 25 -24.18 6.96 0.51
CA ALA A 25 -25.01 7.40 1.62
C ALA A 25 -24.97 8.93 1.79
N ARG A 26 -23.79 9.54 1.68
CA ARG A 26 -23.61 10.99 1.81
C ARG A 26 -24.27 11.75 0.66
N ILE A 27 -24.19 11.23 -0.56
CA ILE A 27 -24.87 11.82 -1.73
C ILE A 27 -26.38 11.73 -1.57
N LYS A 28 -26.91 10.55 -1.19
CA LYS A 28 -28.36 10.37 -0.93
C LYS A 28 -28.87 11.31 0.14
N ALA A 29 -28.14 11.49 1.23
CA ALA A 29 -28.52 12.41 2.30
C ALA A 29 -28.57 13.88 1.79
N ALA A 30 -27.61 14.29 0.96
CA ALA A 30 -27.64 15.63 0.37
C ALA A 30 -28.82 15.84 -0.57
N ILE A 31 -29.15 14.85 -1.42
CA ILE A 31 -30.33 14.88 -2.30
C ILE A 31 -31.61 14.95 -1.47
N ALA A 32 -31.73 14.18 -0.38
CA ALA A 32 -32.90 14.16 0.48
C ALA A 32 -33.16 15.51 1.18
N THR A 33 -32.08 16.24 1.53
CA THR A 33 -32.18 17.58 2.15
C THR A 33 -32.50 18.69 1.15
N ALA A 34 -32.13 18.50 -0.12
CA ALA A 34 -32.37 19.46 -1.21
C ALA A 34 -32.83 18.70 -2.48
N PRO A 35 -34.13 18.35 -2.60
CA PRO A 35 -34.65 17.53 -3.72
C PRO A 35 -34.43 18.14 -5.11
N ALA A 36 -34.23 19.45 -5.21
CA ALA A 36 -33.90 20.16 -6.47
C ALA A 36 -32.39 20.20 -6.76
N SER A 37 -31.59 19.32 -6.11
CA SER A 37 -30.14 19.26 -6.36
C SER A 37 -29.83 18.90 -7.82
N THR A 38 -28.79 19.55 -8.34
CA THR A 38 -28.18 19.22 -9.63
C THR A 38 -26.80 18.60 -9.41
N LEU A 39 -26.22 18.04 -10.45
CA LEU A 39 -24.85 17.54 -10.40
C LEU A 39 -23.85 18.62 -9.95
N GLU A 40 -24.03 19.85 -10.46
CA GLU A 40 -23.19 21.00 -10.14
C GLU A 40 -23.34 21.43 -8.68
N SER A 41 -24.60 21.46 -8.16
CA SER A 41 -24.85 21.84 -6.76
C SER A 41 -24.28 20.79 -5.79
N LEU A 42 -24.40 19.50 -6.11
CA LEU A 42 -23.77 18.43 -5.33
C LEU A 42 -22.25 18.48 -5.42
N GLY A 43 -21.71 18.82 -6.60
CA GLY A 43 -20.29 19.07 -6.80
C GLY A 43 -19.77 20.17 -5.89
N ALA A 44 -20.45 21.32 -5.89
CA ALA A 44 -20.07 22.46 -5.05
C ALA A 44 -20.14 22.13 -3.54
N GLN A 45 -21.15 21.34 -3.12
CA GLN A 45 -21.37 20.99 -1.72
C GLN A 45 -20.43 19.86 -1.22
N LEU A 46 -20.21 18.85 -2.04
CA LEU A 46 -19.55 17.61 -1.65
C LEU A 46 -18.18 17.40 -2.30
N GLY A 47 -17.83 18.18 -3.32
CA GLY A 47 -16.62 18.02 -4.12
C GLY A 47 -16.69 16.88 -5.15
N CYS A 48 -17.81 16.16 -5.28
CA CYS A 48 -17.95 15.07 -6.24
C CYS A 48 -18.17 15.57 -7.67
N GLY A 49 -17.63 14.85 -8.67
CA GLY A 49 -17.80 15.19 -10.09
C GLY A 49 -16.95 16.35 -10.61
N LEU A 50 -16.14 16.99 -9.77
CA LEU A 50 -15.37 18.18 -10.13
C LEU A 50 -13.94 17.90 -10.67
N HIS A 51 -13.39 16.71 -10.40
CA HIS A 51 -12.03 16.36 -10.80
C HIS A 51 -12.04 15.44 -12.03
N CYS A 52 -11.87 14.13 -11.82
CA CYS A 52 -11.80 13.18 -12.93
C CYS A 52 -13.12 12.93 -13.65
N GLY A 53 -14.26 13.26 -13.07
CA GLY A 53 -15.57 13.02 -13.68
C GLY A 53 -16.08 11.57 -13.61
N CYS A 54 -15.30 10.58 -13.17
CA CYS A 54 -15.69 9.15 -13.12
C CYS A 54 -16.97 8.90 -12.32
N CYS A 55 -17.26 9.69 -11.30
CA CYS A 55 -18.46 9.56 -10.49
C CYS A 55 -19.70 10.25 -11.05
N ARG A 56 -19.55 11.10 -12.08
CA ARG A 56 -20.68 11.90 -12.63
C ARG A 56 -21.87 11.03 -13.05
N PRO A 57 -21.69 9.94 -13.83
CA PRO A 57 -22.82 9.10 -14.22
C PRO A 57 -23.56 8.47 -13.04
N LEU A 58 -22.82 8.03 -12.02
CA LEU A 58 -23.42 7.45 -10.81
C LEU A 58 -24.21 8.49 -10.01
N VAL A 59 -23.71 9.72 -9.92
CA VAL A 59 -24.43 10.82 -9.26
C VAL A 59 -25.67 11.22 -10.07
N GLN A 60 -25.58 11.30 -11.40
CA GLN A 60 -26.70 11.57 -12.29
C GLN A 60 -27.80 10.50 -12.17
N GLU A 61 -27.43 9.23 -12.12
CA GLU A 61 -28.38 8.12 -11.88
C GLU A 61 -29.08 8.27 -10.52
N MET A 62 -28.36 8.68 -9.47
CA MET A 62 -28.95 8.96 -8.15
C MET A 62 -29.88 10.17 -8.16
N LEU A 63 -29.71 11.11 -9.10
CA LEU A 63 -30.61 12.25 -9.37
C LEU A 63 -31.80 11.87 -10.27
N GLY A 64 -31.95 10.57 -10.63
CA GLY A 64 -33.02 10.10 -11.50
C GLY A 64 -32.80 10.35 -12.98
N GLN A 65 -31.58 10.70 -13.40
CA GLN A 65 -31.19 10.86 -14.79
C GLN A 65 -30.71 9.53 -15.38
N SER A 66 -30.80 9.37 -16.69
CA SER A 66 -30.25 8.19 -17.40
C SER A 66 -29.01 8.60 -18.21
N PRO A 67 -27.82 8.57 -17.62
CA PRO A 67 -26.59 8.97 -18.30
C PRO A 67 -25.96 7.86 -19.17
N TRP A 68 -26.65 6.73 -19.32
CA TRP A 68 -26.10 5.51 -19.88
C TRP A 68 -26.53 5.30 -21.31
N TYR A 69 -25.58 4.83 -22.13
CA TYR A 69 -25.79 4.28 -23.46
C TYR A 69 -25.62 2.76 -23.38
N GLU A 70 -26.64 2.04 -23.84
CA GLU A 70 -26.61 0.58 -23.83
C GLU A 70 -25.67 0.05 -24.92
N VAL A 71 -24.93 -1.00 -24.60
CA VAL A 71 -24.10 -1.72 -25.54
C VAL A 71 -24.93 -2.78 -26.22
N ALA A 72 -25.18 -2.64 -27.53
CA ALA A 72 -25.96 -3.59 -28.30
C ALA A 72 -25.18 -4.87 -28.59
N ASN A 73 -23.89 -4.75 -28.80
CA ASN A 73 -22.98 -5.86 -29.06
C ASN A 73 -21.58 -5.49 -28.59
N ALA A 74 -20.83 -6.48 -28.11
CA ALA A 74 -19.41 -6.31 -27.75
C ALA A 74 -18.59 -7.46 -28.31
N THR A 75 -17.41 -7.15 -28.81
CA THR A 75 -16.43 -8.13 -29.26
C THR A 75 -15.11 -8.00 -28.52
N ARG A 76 -14.38 -9.11 -28.39
CA ARG A 76 -13.09 -9.16 -27.70
C ARG A 76 -11.97 -9.52 -28.65
N THR A 77 -10.84 -8.83 -28.53
CA THR A 77 -9.61 -9.17 -29.25
C THR A 77 -8.47 -9.25 -28.23
N THR A 78 -7.87 -10.42 -28.06
CA THR A 78 -6.68 -10.59 -27.22
C THR A 78 -5.48 -9.93 -27.90
N LEU A 79 -4.79 -9.06 -27.15
CA LEU A 79 -3.67 -8.25 -27.66
C LEU A 79 -2.30 -8.79 -27.22
N THR A 80 -2.24 -9.54 -26.13
CA THR A 80 -1.01 -10.14 -25.62
C THR A 80 -0.93 -11.61 -26.01
N ASP A 81 0.31 -12.14 -26.05
CA ASP A 81 0.54 -13.58 -26.18
C ASP A 81 -0.16 -14.36 -25.07
N ASP A 82 -0.76 -15.50 -25.39
CA ASP A 82 -1.50 -16.38 -24.46
C ASP A 82 -0.60 -17.08 -23.40
N ARG A 83 0.69 -16.74 -23.33
CA ARG A 83 1.67 -17.41 -22.46
C ARG A 83 1.38 -17.22 -20.95
N ASP A 84 0.76 -16.11 -20.59
CA ASP A 84 0.38 -15.82 -19.20
C ASP A 84 -1.04 -15.24 -19.13
N PRO A 85 -2.04 -16.08 -18.85
CA PRO A 85 -3.42 -15.61 -18.71
C PRO A 85 -3.61 -14.49 -17.68
N GLN A 86 -2.71 -14.38 -16.67
CA GLN A 86 -2.79 -13.35 -15.64
C GLN A 86 -2.32 -11.98 -16.14
N ARG A 87 -1.55 -11.94 -17.24
CA ARG A 87 -1.08 -10.68 -17.86
C ARG A 87 -1.90 -10.28 -19.07
N ARG A 88 -2.89 -11.09 -19.45
CA ARG A 88 -3.70 -10.89 -20.63
C ARG A 88 -4.29 -9.47 -20.69
N ILE A 89 -4.06 -8.79 -21.82
CA ILE A 89 -4.69 -7.53 -22.18
C ILE A 89 -5.60 -7.80 -23.37
N VAL A 90 -6.82 -7.31 -23.27
CA VAL A 90 -7.87 -7.53 -24.27
C VAL A 90 -8.48 -6.20 -24.65
N GLN A 91 -8.63 -5.95 -25.95
CA GLN A 91 -9.46 -4.87 -26.47
C GLN A 91 -10.92 -5.34 -26.49
N ILE A 92 -11.81 -4.46 -26.06
CA ILE A 92 -13.25 -4.65 -26.18
C ILE A 92 -13.79 -3.52 -27.05
N ASP A 93 -14.41 -3.92 -28.15
CA ASP A 93 -15.11 -3.03 -29.07
C ASP A 93 -16.60 -3.12 -28.77
N MET A 94 -17.18 -2.00 -28.32
CA MET A 94 -18.57 -1.89 -27.90
C MET A 94 -19.37 -1.15 -28.96
N GLN A 95 -20.34 -1.83 -29.58
CA GLN A 95 -21.33 -1.21 -30.46
C GLN A 95 -22.47 -0.66 -29.60
N LEU A 96 -22.74 0.64 -29.73
CA LEU A 96 -23.71 1.32 -28.92
C LEU A 96 -25.07 1.34 -29.64
N ALA A 97 -26.11 1.15 -28.88
CA ALA A 97 -27.50 1.25 -29.34
C ALA A 97 -28.08 2.62 -28.97
N GLY A 98 -28.96 3.12 -29.82
CA GLY A 98 -29.86 4.20 -29.46
C GLY A 98 -29.57 5.57 -30.04
N TRP A 99 -30.44 6.48 -29.67
CA TRP A 99 -30.44 7.87 -30.02
C TRP A 99 -30.56 8.70 -28.73
N PRO A 100 -29.84 9.80 -28.57
CA PRO A 100 -28.97 10.50 -29.52
C PRO A 100 -27.64 9.74 -29.81
N PRO A 101 -26.91 10.10 -30.90
CA PRO A 101 -25.61 9.49 -31.19
C PRO A 101 -24.64 9.75 -30.04
N TYR A 102 -23.76 8.78 -29.80
CA TYR A 102 -22.79 8.87 -28.71
C TYR A 102 -21.78 9.98 -29.01
N PRO A 103 -21.48 10.86 -28.04
CA PRO A 103 -20.54 11.96 -28.24
C PRO A 103 -19.13 11.47 -28.58
N GLN A 104 -18.44 12.20 -29.45
CA GLN A 104 -17.02 11.91 -29.72
C GLN A 104 -16.17 12.18 -28.47
N ALA A 105 -15.36 11.19 -28.12
CA ALA A 105 -14.35 11.32 -27.09
C ALA A 105 -13.21 12.22 -27.58
N LEU A 106 -12.81 13.17 -26.77
CA LEU A 106 -11.61 13.95 -27.00
C LEU A 106 -10.37 13.22 -26.50
N PRO A 107 -9.16 13.56 -26.99
CA PRO A 107 -7.92 12.94 -26.53
C PRO A 107 -7.77 13.02 -25.00
N ALA A 108 -7.25 11.95 -24.38
CA ALA A 108 -7.12 11.78 -22.95
C ALA A 108 -8.44 11.69 -22.15
N GLN A 109 -9.59 11.62 -22.80
CA GLN A 109 -10.85 11.33 -22.11
C GLN A 109 -11.04 9.83 -21.88
N HIS A 110 -11.84 9.53 -20.86
CA HIS A 110 -12.21 8.20 -20.45
C HIS A 110 -13.71 8.02 -20.40
N VAL A 111 -14.15 6.78 -20.39
CA VAL A 111 -15.54 6.39 -20.24
C VAL A 111 -15.74 5.55 -18.99
N VAL A 112 -16.90 5.70 -18.38
CA VAL A 112 -17.33 4.83 -17.28
C VAL A 112 -18.12 3.69 -17.90
N VAL A 113 -17.64 2.47 -17.71
CA VAL A 113 -18.28 1.24 -18.20
C VAL A 113 -18.92 0.51 -17.03
N GLN A 114 -20.12 0.02 -17.24
CA GLN A 114 -20.79 -0.90 -16.33
C GLN A 114 -21.10 -2.21 -17.06
N ALA A 115 -20.94 -3.34 -16.32
CA ALA A 115 -21.42 -4.64 -16.73
C ALA A 115 -22.28 -5.24 -15.61
N TRP A 116 -23.36 -5.93 -16.01
CA TRP A 116 -24.25 -6.61 -15.07
C TRP A 116 -23.67 -7.97 -14.71
N LEU A 117 -23.17 -8.10 -13.49
CA LEU A 117 -22.50 -9.30 -13.00
C LEU A 117 -23.04 -9.62 -11.59
N ASP A 118 -23.36 -10.89 -11.34
CA ASP A 118 -23.85 -11.35 -10.03
C ASP A 118 -24.98 -10.46 -9.47
N ASP A 119 -25.98 -10.17 -10.30
CA ASP A 119 -27.17 -9.36 -9.96
C ASP A 119 -26.85 -7.90 -9.54
N THR A 120 -25.71 -7.36 -9.99
CA THR A 120 -25.34 -5.97 -9.73
C THR A 120 -24.57 -5.33 -10.88
N TRP A 121 -24.68 -4.00 -10.99
CA TRP A 121 -23.83 -3.22 -11.90
C TRP A 121 -22.43 -3.02 -11.33
N VAL A 122 -21.44 -3.63 -11.95
CA VAL A 122 -20.03 -3.42 -11.63
C VAL A 122 -19.46 -2.31 -12.51
N THR A 123 -18.94 -1.27 -11.89
CA THR A 123 -18.49 -0.03 -12.58
C THR A 123 -16.98 0.05 -12.62
N ARG A 124 -16.42 0.37 -13.81
CA ARG A 124 -15.00 0.70 -13.99
C ARG A 124 -14.83 1.78 -15.04
N THR A 125 -13.68 2.45 -14.99
CA THR A 125 -13.34 3.53 -15.91
C THR A 125 -12.20 3.09 -16.81
N TYR A 126 -12.29 3.42 -18.09
CA TYR A 126 -11.30 3.09 -19.11
C TYR A 126 -11.05 4.25 -20.04
N THR A 127 -9.79 4.47 -20.45
CA THR A 127 -9.45 5.40 -21.52
C THR A 127 -10.04 4.90 -22.83
N VAL A 128 -10.60 5.81 -23.62
CA VAL A 128 -11.05 5.49 -24.97
C VAL A 128 -9.83 5.33 -25.87
N VAL A 129 -9.62 4.10 -26.37
CA VAL A 129 -8.53 3.78 -27.31
C VAL A 129 -8.86 4.32 -28.68
N ARG A 130 -10.06 4.06 -29.16
CA ARG A 130 -10.57 4.48 -30.46
C ARG A 130 -12.07 4.60 -30.40
N GLN A 131 -12.60 5.48 -31.23
CA GLN A 131 -14.03 5.58 -31.53
C GLN A 131 -14.20 5.63 -33.06
N SER A 132 -15.25 4.98 -33.57
CA SER A 132 -15.59 5.07 -34.99
C SER A 132 -16.04 6.47 -35.37
N GLU A 133 -15.89 6.83 -36.65
CA GLU A 133 -16.29 8.16 -37.15
C GLU A 133 -17.79 8.45 -36.97
N ASP A 134 -18.62 7.41 -37.09
CA ASP A 134 -20.07 7.49 -36.85
C ASP A 134 -20.46 7.54 -35.36
N GLY A 135 -19.47 7.43 -34.46
CA GLY A 135 -19.66 7.43 -33.02
C GLY A 135 -20.25 6.13 -32.44
N ASN A 136 -20.59 5.15 -33.29
CA ASN A 136 -21.36 4.00 -32.84
C ASN A 136 -20.52 2.87 -32.21
N THR A 137 -19.20 2.89 -32.40
CA THR A 137 -18.31 1.90 -31.81
C THR A 137 -17.26 2.58 -30.94
N VAL A 138 -17.17 2.17 -29.68
CA VAL A 138 -16.16 2.63 -28.72
C VAL A 138 -15.26 1.47 -28.32
N SER A 139 -13.96 1.65 -28.48
CA SER A 139 -12.94 0.65 -28.14
C SER A 139 -12.24 1.05 -26.82
N ILE A 140 -12.14 0.10 -25.93
CA ILE A 140 -11.32 0.20 -24.69
C ILE A 140 -10.37 -0.98 -24.64
N ALA A 141 -9.29 -0.88 -23.88
CA ALA A 141 -8.47 -2.05 -23.55
C ALA A 141 -8.41 -2.23 -22.04
N MET A 142 -8.45 -3.48 -21.61
CA MET A 142 -8.35 -3.82 -20.20
C MET A 142 -7.36 -4.96 -19.96
N ARG A 143 -6.65 -4.86 -18.86
CA ARG A 143 -5.81 -5.93 -18.33
C ARG A 143 -6.60 -6.80 -17.39
N ARG A 144 -6.43 -8.11 -17.49
CA ARG A 144 -6.93 -9.04 -16.49
C ARG A 144 -6.27 -8.76 -15.13
N ILE A 145 -7.07 -8.54 -14.12
CA ILE A 145 -6.62 -8.40 -12.74
C ILE A 145 -7.07 -9.64 -11.99
N PRO A 146 -6.17 -10.41 -11.34
CA PRO A 146 -6.56 -11.53 -10.50
C PRO A 146 -7.60 -11.07 -9.47
N ASP A 147 -8.68 -11.83 -9.30
CA ASP A 147 -9.81 -11.50 -8.41
C ASP A 147 -10.50 -10.16 -8.71
N GLY A 148 -10.28 -9.62 -9.90
CA GLY A 148 -10.92 -8.38 -10.37
C GLY A 148 -12.42 -8.61 -10.62
N GLN A 149 -13.25 -7.77 -10.01
CA GLN A 149 -14.71 -7.89 -10.12
C GLN A 149 -15.23 -7.74 -11.56
N LEU A 150 -14.60 -6.94 -12.41
CA LEU A 150 -14.99 -6.74 -13.80
C LEU A 150 -14.05 -7.48 -14.76
N SER A 151 -12.76 -7.15 -14.76
CA SER A 151 -11.83 -7.63 -15.80
C SER A 151 -11.66 -9.15 -15.77
N ALA A 152 -11.55 -9.79 -14.60
CA ALA A 152 -11.47 -11.24 -14.53
C ALA A 152 -12.76 -11.89 -15.06
N ARG A 153 -13.94 -11.38 -14.67
CA ARG A 153 -15.23 -11.93 -15.09
C ARG A 153 -15.48 -11.78 -16.60
N LEU A 154 -15.18 -10.62 -17.15
CA LEU A 154 -15.36 -10.38 -18.59
C LEU A 154 -14.34 -11.15 -19.44
N LEU A 155 -13.10 -11.29 -18.97
CA LEU A 155 -12.03 -11.89 -19.77
C LEU A 155 -11.92 -13.42 -19.60
N ASP A 156 -12.45 -13.98 -18.52
CA ASP A 156 -12.46 -15.43 -18.28
C ASP A 156 -13.76 -16.11 -18.77
N ALA A 157 -14.82 -15.33 -19.06
CA ALA A 157 -16.05 -15.85 -19.64
C ALA A 157 -15.76 -16.47 -21.03
N ASP A 158 -16.48 -17.52 -21.40
CA ASP A 158 -16.50 -17.97 -22.80
C ASP A 158 -17.23 -16.96 -23.70
N ASP A 159 -17.14 -17.12 -25.01
CA ASP A 159 -17.68 -16.13 -25.95
C ASP A 159 -19.21 -16.01 -25.88
N ALA A 160 -19.91 -17.10 -25.63
CA ALA A 160 -21.37 -17.09 -25.49
C ALA A 160 -21.79 -16.36 -24.21
N THR A 161 -21.17 -16.69 -23.09
CA THR A 161 -21.40 -16.01 -21.81
C THR A 161 -21.06 -14.53 -21.89
N PHE A 162 -19.91 -14.17 -22.55
CA PHE A 162 -19.53 -12.78 -22.71
C PHE A 162 -20.55 -11.98 -23.54
N ALA A 163 -21.05 -12.55 -24.61
CA ALA A 163 -22.03 -11.89 -25.48
C ALA A 163 -23.36 -11.60 -24.78
N ASP A 164 -23.71 -12.41 -23.78
CA ASP A 164 -24.95 -12.26 -22.99
C ASP A 164 -24.82 -11.30 -21.81
N ILE A 165 -23.61 -10.81 -21.47
CA ILE A 165 -23.42 -9.88 -20.38
C ILE A 165 -23.95 -8.49 -20.75
N PRO A 166 -25.00 -7.97 -20.08
CA PRO A 166 -25.47 -6.61 -20.33
C PRO A 166 -24.37 -5.61 -19.96
N MET A 167 -24.07 -4.70 -20.88
CA MET A 167 -23.11 -3.63 -20.65
C MET A 167 -23.68 -2.29 -21.03
N ARG A 168 -23.23 -1.23 -20.35
CA ARG A 168 -23.58 0.15 -20.67
C ARG A 168 -22.40 1.08 -20.42
N ILE A 169 -22.35 2.18 -21.14
CA ILE A 169 -21.29 3.18 -20.98
C ILE A 169 -21.88 4.58 -20.80
N ALA A 170 -21.17 5.41 -20.05
CA ALA A 170 -21.53 6.82 -19.91
C ALA A 170 -20.81 7.66 -20.97
N VAL A 171 -21.26 8.89 -21.16
CA VAL A 171 -20.57 9.85 -22.04
C VAL A 171 -19.10 10.02 -21.64
N PRO A 172 -18.20 10.37 -22.60
CA PRO A 172 -16.81 10.64 -22.29
C PRO A 172 -16.68 11.73 -21.22
N ALA A 173 -15.75 11.53 -20.31
CA ALA A 173 -15.51 12.40 -19.18
C ALA A 173 -14.00 12.57 -18.95
N GLY A 174 -13.65 13.46 -18.03
CA GLY A 174 -12.26 13.82 -17.76
C GLY A 174 -11.82 15.03 -18.54
N GLU A 175 -10.68 15.56 -18.17
CA GLU A 175 -10.10 16.71 -18.82
C GLU A 175 -9.44 16.26 -20.13
N ALA A 176 -9.98 16.73 -21.25
CA ALA A 176 -9.39 16.48 -22.55
C ALA A 176 -8.01 17.16 -22.66
N ASP A 177 -7.16 16.60 -23.52
CA ASP A 177 -5.93 17.29 -23.89
C ASP A 177 -6.25 18.66 -24.50
N ALA A 178 -5.67 19.70 -23.92
CA ALA A 178 -5.82 21.03 -24.47
C ALA A 178 -4.92 21.19 -25.70
N ASP A 179 -5.52 21.59 -26.80
CA ASP A 179 -4.77 21.93 -27.99
C ASP A 179 -4.25 23.38 -27.90
N ASP A 180 -3.17 23.54 -27.12
CA ASP A 180 -2.48 24.79 -26.89
C ASP A 180 -1.19 24.95 -27.73
N GLY A 181 -0.99 24.05 -28.70
CA GLY A 181 0.18 24.03 -29.58
C GLY A 181 1.48 23.53 -28.96
N ARG A 182 1.48 23.21 -27.65
CA ARG A 182 2.65 22.67 -26.98
C ARG A 182 2.87 21.22 -27.36
N ALA A 183 4.12 20.79 -27.36
CA ALA A 183 4.47 19.37 -27.47
C ALA A 183 3.81 18.55 -26.34
N VAL A 184 3.50 17.30 -26.63
CA VAL A 184 2.96 16.34 -25.66
C VAL A 184 3.98 15.24 -25.46
N VAL A 185 4.25 14.90 -24.21
CA VAL A 185 5.06 13.74 -23.81
C VAL A 185 4.17 12.81 -23.00
N CYS A 186 4.03 11.56 -23.44
CA CYS A 186 3.26 10.55 -22.77
C CYS A 186 4.17 9.43 -22.26
N PHE A 187 4.33 9.37 -20.95
CA PHE A 187 4.94 8.25 -20.27
C PHE A 187 3.88 7.21 -19.92
N SER A 188 3.97 6.03 -20.51
CA SER A 188 2.98 4.97 -20.34
C SER A 188 3.63 3.64 -19.94
N ALA A 189 2.93 2.83 -19.14
CA ALA A 189 3.40 1.49 -18.80
C ALA A 189 2.26 0.46 -18.83
N GLY A 190 2.52 -0.70 -19.46
CA GLY A 190 1.57 -1.78 -19.60
C GLY A 190 0.29 -1.31 -20.29
N VAL A 191 -0.89 -1.62 -19.73
CA VAL A 191 -2.18 -1.17 -20.29
C VAL A 191 -2.38 0.35 -20.27
N GLY A 192 -1.54 1.11 -19.55
CA GLY A 192 -1.53 2.57 -19.60
C GLY A 192 -1.21 3.16 -20.97
N VAL A 193 -0.72 2.35 -21.91
CA VAL A 193 -0.53 2.73 -23.31
C VAL A 193 -1.83 3.19 -24.00
N THR A 194 -2.99 2.85 -23.44
CA THR A 194 -4.29 3.33 -23.95
C THR A 194 -4.37 4.87 -23.94
N LEU A 195 -3.74 5.52 -22.98
CA LEU A 195 -3.63 6.99 -22.96
C LEU A 195 -2.78 7.51 -24.13
N ALA A 196 -1.63 6.88 -24.38
CA ALA A 196 -0.77 7.25 -25.51
C ALA A 196 -1.52 7.09 -26.84
N LEU A 197 -2.32 6.04 -27.01
CA LEU A 197 -3.15 5.85 -28.21
C LEU A 197 -4.25 6.90 -28.32
N SER A 198 -4.90 7.25 -27.24
CA SER A 198 -5.91 8.32 -27.23
C SER A 198 -5.31 9.65 -27.69
N LEU A 199 -4.13 9.99 -27.20
CA LEU A 199 -3.38 11.18 -27.61
C LEU A 199 -2.92 11.09 -29.07
N LEU A 200 -2.45 9.94 -29.51
CA LEU A 200 -1.99 9.69 -30.88
C LEU A 200 -3.12 9.86 -31.89
N HIS A 201 -4.29 9.24 -31.64
CA HIS A 201 -5.44 9.33 -32.54
C HIS A 201 -6.05 10.75 -32.60
N GLY A 202 -5.89 11.52 -31.54
CA GLY A 202 -6.36 12.91 -31.49
C GLY A 202 -5.30 13.95 -31.82
N LEU A 203 -4.09 13.55 -32.23
CA LEU A 203 -3.00 14.46 -32.53
C LEU A 203 -3.31 15.30 -33.75
N ARG A 204 -3.17 16.62 -33.60
CA ARG A 204 -3.34 17.53 -34.72
C ARG A 204 -2.07 17.71 -35.52
N PRO A 205 -2.16 17.92 -36.83
CA PRO A 205 -0.99 18.17 -37.67
C PRO A 205 -0.13 19.33 -37.14
N GLY A 206 1.19 19.15 -37.13
CA GLY A 206 2.17 20.13 -36.68
C GLY A 206 2.34 20.20 -35.15
N ARG A 207 1.66 19.37 -34.39
CA ARG A 207 1.88 19.24 -32.95
C ARG A 207 2.72 18.00 -32.64
N SER A 208 3.79 18.16 -31.88
CA SER A 208 4.69 17.04 -31.55
C SER A 208 4.14 16.18 -30.42
N LEU A 209 4.23 14.85 -30.60
CA LEU A 209 3.94 13.83 -29.59
C LEU A 209 5.14 12.90 -29.40
N HIS A 210 5.61 12.80 -28.17
CA HIS A 210 6.58 11.78 -27.78
C HIS A 210 5.93 10.74 -26.88
N ILE A 211 6.11 9.46 -27.21
CA ILE A 211 5.58 8.33 -26.43
C ILE A 211 6.76 7.53 -25.86
N ASP A 212 6.94 7.59 -24.53
CA ASP A 212 7.81 6.65 -23.82
C ASP A 212 6.95 5.52 -23.24
N TYR A 213 7.12 4.31 -23.77
CA TYR A 213 6.28 3.18 -23.40
C TYR A 213 7.09 2.04 -22.81
N SER A 214 6.83 1.70 -21.55
CA SER A 214 7.47 0.62 -20.81
C SER A 214 6.54 -0.58 -20.62
N ALA A 215 7.09 -1.78 -20.75
CA ALA A 215 6.42 -3.03 -20.37
C ALA A 215 7.43 -4.01 -19.77
N ALA A 216 6.94 -5.01 -19.02
CA ALA A 216 7.82 -5.99 -18.39
C ALA A 216 8.65 -6.78 -19.42
N HIS A 217 8.02 -7.12 -20.58
CA HIS A 217 8.65 -7.84 -21.69
C HIS A 217 8.19 -7.24 -23.01
N ARG A 218 8.98 -7.39 -24.05
CA ARG A 218 8.62 -6.92 -25.40
C ARG A 218 7.28 -7.51 -25.90
N GLY A 219 7.01 -8.77 -25.59
CA GLY A 219 5.75 -9.44 -25.95
C GLY A 219 4.50 -8.93 -25.21
N ASP A 220 4.68 -8.16 -24.11
CA ASP A 220 3.61 -7.50 -23.37
C ASP A 220 3.29 -6.08 -23.90
N MET A 221 4.07 -5.59 -24.88
CA MET A 221 3.92 -4.24 -25.44
C MET A 221 2.80 -4.19 -26.49
N VAL A 222 1.58 -4.18 -26.00
CA VAL A 222 0.41 -4.09 -26.88
C VAL A 222 0.42 -2.76 -27.66
N TYR A 223 -0.01 -2.80 -28.93
CA TYR A 223 -0.01 -1.68 -29.87
C TYR A 223 1.38 -1.11 -30.23
N ALA A 224 2.48 -1.77 -29.86
CA ALA A 224 3.83 -1.30 -30.16
C ALA A 224 4.03 -1.06 -31.67
N ASP A 225 3.64 -2.02 -32.51
CA ASP A 225 3.76 -1.91 -33.97
C ASP A 225 2.99 -0.71 -34.54
N HIS A 226 1.82 -0.40 -33.95
CA HIS A 226 1.03 0.77 -34.37
C HIS A 226 1.71 2.09 -33.98
N ILE A 227 2.30 2.17 -32.79
CA ILE A 227 3.05 3.33 -32.33
C ILE A 227 4.31 3.54 -33.17
N GLU A 228 5.08 2.48 -33.44
CA GLU A 228 6.29 2.52 -34.28
C GLU A 228 5.96 2.91 -35.73
N ALA A 229 4.91 2.35 -36.29
CA ALA A 229 4.44 2.71 -37.63
C ALA A 229 4.01 4.19 -37.72
N SER A 230 3.33 4.69 -36.70
CA SER A 230 2.93 6.11 -36.59
C SER A 230 4.14 7.01 -36.51
N ALA A 231 5.14 6.68 -35.71
CA ALA A 231 6.38 7.43 -35.58
C ALA A 231 7.21 7.41 -36.87
N ALA A 232 7.21 6.27 -37.58
CA ALA A 232 7.89 6.16 -38.88
C ALA A 232 7.20 6.96 -39.99
N SER A 233 5.89 7.20 -39.88
CA SER A 233 5.09 7.90 -40.91
C SER A 233 5.01 9.42 -40.72
N SER A 234 5.40 9.96 -39.56
CA SER A 234 5.28 11.38 -39.23
C SER A 234 6.46 11.88 -38.39
N SER A 235 7.06 13.00 -38.83
CA SER A 235 8.11 13.68 -38.06
C SER A 235 7.59 14.33 -36.76
N ASP A 236 6.28 14.48 -36.65
CA ASP A 236 5.65 15.04 -35.45
C ASP A 236 5.53 14.02 -34.31
N ILE A 237 5.77 12.73 -34.60
CA ILE A 237 5.63 11.64 -33.67
C ILE A 237 6.98 10.98 -33.44
N SER A 238 7.34 10.81 -32.17
CA SER A 238 8.51 10.02 -31.76
C SER A 238 8.14 9.03 -30.69
N CYS A 239 8.84 7.90 -30.62
CA CYS A 239 8.59 6.93 -29.57
C CYS A 239 9.88 6.31 -29.05
N HIS A 240 9.86 5.93 -27.78
CA HIS A 240 10.84 5.08 -27.14
C HIS A 240 10.12 3.92 -26.47
N LEU A 241 10.41 2.70 -26.90
CA LEU A 241 9.81 1.47 -26.39
C LEU A 241 10.82 0.74 -25.51
N ARG A 242 10.50 0.53 -24.25
CA ARG A 242 11.38 -0.04 -23.22
C ARG A 242 10.81 -1.35 -22.68
N ALA A 243 11.53 -2.45 -22.87
CA ALA A 243 11.24 -3.71 -22.22
C ALA A 243 12.06 -3.82 -20.94
N ASP A 244 11.41 -3.83 -19.74
CA ASP A 244 12.08 -3.76 -18.45
C ASP A 244 13.09 -4.89 -18.21
N ASP A 245 12.86 -6.07 -18.79
CA ASP A 245 13.74 -7.23 -18.69
C ASP A 245 15.02 -7.13 -19.55
N ALA A 246 15.00 -6.32 -20.60
CA ALA A 246 16.14 -6.12 -21.51
C ALA A 246 16.83 -4.76 -21.28
N ASP A 247 16.06 -3.71 -21.13
CA ASP A 247 16.54 -2.32 -21.11
C ASP A 247 16.60 -1.75 -19.68
N GLY A 248 16.06 -2.48 -18.68
CA GLY A 248 15.90 -1.98 -17.32
C GLY A 248 14.72 -1.00 -17.16
N PHE A 249 14.45 -0.63 -15.92
CA PHE A 249 13.39 0.33 -15.62
C PHE A 249 13.83 1.74 -16.00
N ILE A 250 12.87 2.56 -16.49
CA ILE A 250 13.09 3.99 -16.70
C ILE A 250 13.68 4.63 -15.44
N ASP A 251 14.74 5.41 -15.59
CA ASP A 251 15.43 6.07 -14.51
C ASP A 251 15.32 7.60 -14.54
N ASN A 252 15.97 8.30 -13.61
CA ASN A 252 15.89 9.76 -13.56
C ASN A 252 16.66 10.43 -14.71
N GLU A 253 17.67 9.78 -15.28
CA GLU A 253 18.45 10.33 -16.39
C GLU A 253 17.63 10.30 -17.68
N ASP A 254 16.94 9.19 -17.94
CA ASP A 254 15.97 9.03 -19.03
C ASP A 254 14.89 10.14 -18.98
N ILE A 255 14.33 10.37 -17.77
CA ILE A 255 13.28 11.38 -17.58
C ILE A 255 13.83 12.78 -17.83
N LEU A 256 15.01 13.11 -17.29
CA LEU A 256 15.68 14.40 -17.47
C LEU A 256 16.01 14.65 -18.94
N GLU A 257 16.48 13.63 -19.66
CA GLU A 257 16.80 13.74 -21.08
C GLU A 257 15.53 14.05 -21.89
N THR A 258 14.45 13.31 -21.63
CA THR A 258 13.15 13.57 -22.28
C THR A 258 12.65 14.98 -22.00
N VAL A 259 12.74 15.47 -20.76
CA VAL A 259 12.35 16.85 -20.42
C VAL A 259 13.19 17.89 -21.17
N ARG A 260 14.50 17.65 -21.34
CA ARG A 260 15.39 18.54 -22.10
C ARG A 260 15.06 18.55 -23.60
N GLN A 261 14.69 17.40 -24.16
CA GLN A 261 14.30 17.30 -25.57
C GLN A 261 12.96 18.00 -25.87
N PHE A 262 12.06 18.04 -24.89
CA PHE A 262 10.72 18.63 -25.05
C PHE A 262 10.48 19.75 -24.02
N PRO A 263 11.19 20.88 -24.10
CA PRO A 263 11.05 21.96 -23.13
C PRO A 263 9.65 22.59 -23.23
N GLY A 264 9.01 22.77 -22.06
CA GLY A 264 7.67 23.33 -21.97
C GLY A 264 6.54 22.43 -22.50
N ALA A 265 6.83 21.15 -22.71
CA ALA A 265 5.82 20.17 -23.10
C ALA A 265 4.76 19.96 -22.01
N ARG A 266 3.65 19.39 -22.39
CA ARG A 266 2.66 18.83 -21.49
C ARG A 266 2.96 17.34 -21.27
N PHE A 267 3.06 16.92 -20.01
CA PHE A 267 3.43 15.57 -19.65
C PHE A 267 2.21 14.79 -19.18
N TYR A 268 2.00 13.63 -19.78
CA TYR A 268 0.99 12.67 -19.39
C TYR A 268 1.66 11.41 -18.80
N VAL A 269 1.12 10.90 -17.70
CA VAL A 269 1.67 9.73 -17.01
C VAL A 269 0.55 8.74 -16.75
N CYS A 270 0.68 7.52 -17.28
CA CYS A 270 -0.25 6.42 -17.03
C CYS A 270 0.49 5.10 -16.90
N GLY A 271 0.36 4.44 -15.76
CA GLY A 271 1.03 3.16 -15.52
C GLY A 271 0.82 2.65 -14.09
N PRO A 272 1.44 1.55 -13.68
CA PRO A 272 1.36 1.02 -12.33
C PRO A 272 1.82 2.01 -11.25
N PRO A 273 1.37 1.89 -9.98
CA PRO A 273 1.68 2.86 -8.93
C PRO A 273 3.17 3.13 -8.72
N GLY A 274 4.01 2.09 -8.86
CA GLY A 274 5.47 2.22 -8.72
C GLY A 274 6.10 3.04 -9.86
N TYR A 275 5.64 2.80 -11.08
CA TYR A 275 6.03 3.53 -12.28
C TYR A 275 5.62 5.01 -12.19
N THR A 276 4.34 5.26 -11.94
CA THR A 276 3.80 6.62 -11.79
C THR A 276 4.54 7.42 -10.73
N ARG A 277 4.82 6.82 -9.57
CA ARG A 277 5.57 7.49 -8.50
C ARG A 277 6.97 7.88 -8.94
N ARG A 278 7.70 6.98 -9.59
CA ARG A 278 9.05 7.24 -10.09
C ARG A 278 9.07 8.40 -11.08
N LEU A 279 8.11 8.41 -12.01
CA LEU A 279 7.99 9.49 -12.99
C LEU A 279 7.67 10.84 -12.33
N LEU A 280 6.73 10.88 -11.40
CA LEU A 280 6.40 12.12 -10.68
C LEU A 280 7.59 12.65 -9.88
N GLU A 281 8.36 11.78 -9.23
CA GLU A 281 9.60 12.15 -8.55
C GLU A 281 10.67 12.66 -9.53
N GLY A 282 10.80 12.03 -10.72
CA GLY A 282 11.73 12.45 -11.77
C GLY A 282 11.35 13.78 -12.40
N LEU A 283 10.09 13.96 -12.77
CA LEU A 283 9.55 15.22 -13.33
C LEU A 283 9.68 16.39 -12.34
N HIS A 284 9.41 16.14 -11.06
CA HIS A 284 9.62 17.13 -10.01
C HIS A 284 11.11 17.54 -9.88
N LYS A 285 12.05 16.56 -9.93
CA LYS A 285 13.49 16.85 -9.95
C LYS A 285 13.94 17.59 -11.20
N ALA A 286 13.25 17.38 -12.32
CA ALA A 286 13.45 18.11 -13.56
C ALA A 286 12.78 19.50 -13.57
N GLU A 287 12.23 19.93 -12.43
CA GLU A 287 11.55 21.22 -12.25
C GLU A 287 10.36 21.45 -13.19
N VAL A 288 9.71 20.37 -13.64
CA VAL A 288 8.48 20.46 -14.45
C VAL A 288 7.34 20.97 -13.56
N PRO A 289 6.64 22.04 -13.96
CA PRO A 289 5.50 22.56 -13.20
C PRO A 289 4.39 21.52 -13.02
N GLU A 290 3.80 21.40 -11.84
CA GLU A 290 2.69 20.47 -11.58
C GLU A 290 1.49 20.70 -12.51
N ALA A 291 1.27 21.95 -12.94
CA ALA A 291 0.21 22.30 -13.88
C ALA A 291 0.41 21.69 -15.28
N ASP A 292 1.64 21.31 -15.63
CA ASP A 292 1.99 20.70 -16.91
C ASP A 292 2.04 19.18 -16.84
N VAL A 293 1.80 18.60 -15.66
CA VAL A 293 1.79 17.13 -15.46
C VAL A 293 0.37 16.64 -15.24
N ARG A 294 -0.06 15.70 -16.06
CA ARG A 294 -1.35 15.02 -15.98
C ARG A 294 -1.14 13.55 -15.63
N VAL A 295 -1.81 13.08 -14.61
CA VAL A 295 -1.72 11.67 -14.19
C VAL A 295 -3.07 11.00 -14.40
N GLU A 296 -3.12 10.00 -15.27
CA GLU A 296 -4.24 9.07 -15.32
C GLU A 296 -4.00 7.89 -14.37
N ALA A 297 -4.68 7.90 -13.25
CA ALA A 297 -4.61 6.83 -12.27
C ALA A 297 -5.96 6.12 -12.17
N PHE A 298 -6.14 5.05 -12.91
CA PHE A 298 -7.32 4.17 -12.82
C PHE A 298 -7.21 3.15 -11.69
N PHE A 299 -6.40 3.45 -10.68
CA PHE A 299 -6.27 2.57 -9.53
C PHE A 299 -7.50 2.73 -8.64
N LEU A 300 -8.43 1.81 -8.77
CA LEU A 300 -9.17 1.41 -7.62
C LEU A 300 -8.13 1.02 -6.57
N ARG A 301 -8.17 1.68 -5.42
CA ARG A 301 -7.54 1.12 -4.24
C ARG A 301 -8.14 -0.29 -4.12
N THR A 302 -7.45 -1.27 -4.67
CA THR A 302 -7.73 -2.66 -4.30
C THR A 302 -7.69 -2.67 -2.79
N ASN A 303 -8.66 -3.33 -2.15
CA ASN A 303 -8.70 -3.62 -0.72
C ASN A 303 -7.51 -4.51 -0.28
N ALA A 304 -6.38 -4.41 -0.92
CA ALA A 304 -5.12 -4.83 -0.36
C ALA A 304 -4.96 -4.00 0.92
N ARG A 305 -5.40 -4.58 2.04
CA ARG A 305 -5.02 -4.10 3.37
C ARG A 305 -3.56 -3.69 3.24
N PRO A 306 -3.19 -2.44 3.52
CA PRO A 306 -1.82 -2.03 3.42
C PRO A 306 -1.07 -3.02 4.30
N ARG A 307 -0.26 -3.90 3.69
CA ARG A 307 0.65 -4.75 4.46
C ARG A 307 1.44 -3.75 5.28
N PRO A 308 1.36 -3.82 6.62
CA PRO A 308 2.09 -2.88 7.45
C PRO A 308 3.52 -2.92 6.96
N SER A 309 4.07 -1.78 6.60
CA SER A 309 5.45 -1.75 6.10
C SER A 309 6.29 -2.46 7.15
N ILE A 310 7.24 -3.30 6.74
CA ILE A 310 8.14 -4.03 7.65
C ILE A 310 8.71 -3.08 8.71
N ARG A 311 8.96 -1.82 8.35
CA ARG A 311 9.33 -0.75 9.29
C ARG A 311 8.25 -0.48 10.35
N LYS A 312 6.98 -0.33 9.96
CA LYS A 312 5.89 -0.10 10.94
C LYS A 312 5.68 -1.31 11.85
N LEU A 313 5.80 -2.53 11.31
CA LEU A 313 5.75 -3.75 12.10
C LEU A 313 6.96 -3.85 13.05
N ALA A 314 8.15 -3.51 12.61
CA ALA A 314 9.36 -3.46 13.43
C ALA A 314 9.26 -2.40 14.54
N TYR A 315 8.72 -1.20 14.25
CA TYR A 315 8.46 -0.19 15.28
C TYR A 315 7.40 -0.64 16.28
N ALA A 316 6.30 -1.26 15.83
CA ALA A 316 5.26 -1.78 16.72
C ALA A 316 5.80 -2.92 17.60
N ALA A 317 6.58 -3.84 17.03
CA ALA A 317 7.25 -4.90 17.76
C ALA A 317 8.30 -4.34 18.75
N GLY A 318 9.10 -3.37 18.34
CA GLY A 318 10.06 -2.71 19.20
C GLY A 318 9.40 -1.97 20.38
N LEU A 319 8.30 -1.25 20.13
CA LEU A 319 7.49 -0.62 21.19
C LEU A 319 6.87 -1.66 22.13
N ALA A 320 6.34 -2.77 21.61
CA ALA A 320 5.79 -3.83 22.45
C ALA A 320 6.86 -4.48 23.31
N ILE A 321 8.05 -4.80 22.75
CA ILE A 321 9.18 -5.37 23.48
C ILE A 321 9.69 -4.41 24.57
N ALA A 322 9.66 -3.10 24.32
CA ALA A 322 10.06 -2.10 25.31
C ALA A 322 8.98 -1.84 26.38
N PHE A 323 7.72 -1.86 25.99
CA PHE A 323 6.59 -1.49 26.86
C PHE A 323 6.16 -2.63 27.78
N VAL A 324 6.19 -3.89 27.32
CA VAL A 324 5.79 -5.06 28.13
C VAL A 324 6.63 -5.19 29.41
N PRO A 325 7.98 -5.17 29.35
CA PRO A 325 8.77 -5.20 30.57
C PRO A 325 8.50 -4.01 31.51
N LEU A 326 8.27 -2.83 30.94
CA LEU A 326 8.01 -1.61 31.71
C LEU A 326 6.68 -1.68 32.45
N VAL A 327 5.67 -2.31 31.84
CA VAL A 327 4.36 -2.56 32.47
C VAL A 327 4.49 -3.63 33.55
N LEU A 328 5.25 -4.71 33.31
CA LEU A 328 5.46 -5.79 34.29
C LEU A 328 6.25 -5.33 35.52
N LEU A 329 7.08 -4.29 35.37
CA LEU A 329 7.81 -3.67 36.48
C LEU A 329 6.95 -2.70 37.29
N ALA A 330 5.71 -2.41 36.91
CA ALA A 330 4.81 -1.57 37.67
C ALA A 330 4.44 -2.27 38.99
N PRO A 331 4.55 -1.58 40.16
CA PRO A 331 4.30 -2.19 41.46
C PRO A 331 2.92 -2.86 41.59
N ALA A 332 1.91 -2.31 40.89
CA ALA A 332 0.55 -2.87 40.87
C ALA A 332 0.47 -4.25 40.12
N LEU A 333 1.44 -4.55 39.29
CA LEU A 333 1.50 -5.78 38.48
C LEU A 333 2.56 -6.76 38.97
N ALA A 334 3.32 -6.42 40.00
CA ALA A 334 4.34 -7.29 40.62
C ALA A 334 3.77 -8.67 41.02
N LYS A 335 2.49 -8.75 41.37
CA LYS A 335 1.77 -9.98 41.73
C LYS A 335 1.58 -10.95 40.53
N PHE A 336 1.77 -10.50 39.29
CA PHE A 336 1.68 -11.35 38.09
C PHE A 336 3.05 -11.84 37.61
N VAL A 337 4.15 -11.37 38.23
CA VAL A 337 5.47 -11.95 37.99
C VAL A 337 5.50 -13.28 38.79
N PRO A 338 5.72 -14.40 38.12
CA PRO A 338 5.76 -15.68 38.82
C PRO A 338 6.93 -15.66 39.81
N ASN A 339 6.61 -15.59 41.12
CA ASN A 339 7.60 -15.86 42.13
C ASN A 339 7.88 -17.35 42.10
N ALA A 340 9.14 -17.74 41.89
CA ALA A 340 9.52 -19.12 42.05
C ALA A 340 9.23 -19.57 43.49
N ALA A 341 8.71 -20.77 43.67
CA ALA A 341 8.41 -21.29 44.97
C ALA A 341 9.71 -21.31 45.83
N HIS A 342 9.58 -20.89 47.08
CA HIS A 342 10.67 -20.96 48.05
C HIS A 342 11.00 -22.39 48.40
N ALA A 343 12.20 -22.63 48.90
CA ALA A 343 12.59 -23.95 49.43
C ALA A 343 11.74 -24.31 50.66
N PRO A 344 11.53 -25.59 50.99
CA PRO A 344 10.79 -26.00 52.17
C PRO A 344 11.36 -25.39 53.43
N GLY A 345 10.49 -24.77 54.21
CA GLY A 345 10.84 -24.06 55.43
C GLY A 345 11.04 -22.53 55.28
N HIS A 346 11.00 -22.03 54.05
CA HIS A 346 11.12 -20.58 53.73
C HIS A 346 9.83 -20.00 53.13
N GLU A 347 8.73 -20.73 53.20
CA GLU A 347 7.47 -20.37 52.52
C GLU A 347 6.85 -19.08 53.03
N GLU A 348 7.11 -18.71 54.30
CA GLU A 348 6.56 -17.53 54.95
C GLU A 348 7.48 -16.30 54.86
N LEU A 349 8.71 -16.46 54.30
CA LEU A 349 9.67 -15.35 54.22
C LEU A 349 9.32 -14.39 53.10
N ALA A 350 9.43 -13.11 53.36
CA ALA A 350 9.32 -12.09 52.34
C ALA A 350 10.66 -11.93 51.55
N CYS A 351 10.61 -11.49 50.31
CA CYS A 351 11.83 -11.27 49.50
C CYS A 351 12.86 -10.38 50.21
N ILE A 352 12.41 -9.40 50.98
CA ILE A 352 13.24 -8.43 51.73
C ILE A 352 14.00 -9.09 52.91
N ASP A 353 13.56 -10.25 53.37
CA ASP A 353 14.24 -10.96 54.46
C ASP A 353 15.58 -11.54 54.02
N CYS A 354 15.70 -11.89 52.71
CA CYS A 354 16.91 -12.39 52.11
C CYS A 354 17.60 -11.39 51.18
N HIS A 355 16.83 -10.59 50.45
CA HIS A 355 17.36 -9.65 49.47
C HIS A 355 17.38 -8.22 49.99
N ARG A 356 18.51 -7.53 49.81
CA ARG A 356 18.65 -6.10 50.07
C ARG A 356 18.45 -5.32 48.80
N GLU A 357 17.89 -4.12 48.91
CA GLU A 357 17.75 -3.22 47.77
C GLU A 357 19.11 -2.86 47.17
N ALA A 358 19.20 -2.85 45.86
CA ALA A 358 20.38 -2.42 45.14
C ALA A 358 20.59 -0.89 45.32
N PRO A 359 21.84 -0.43 45.45
CA PRO A 359 22.12 0.97 45.71
C PRO A 359 21.82 1.86 44.51
N GLY A 360 21.30 3.05 44.75
CA GLY A 360 21.03 4.05 43.74
C GLY A 360 19.60 3.98 43.20
N THR A 361 19.28 4.93 42.34
CA THR A 361 17.98 4.96 41.64
C THR A 361 17.91 3.92 40.58
N MET A 362 16.71 3.45 40.21
CA MET A 362 16.47 2.48 39.14
C MET A 362 17.14 2.90 37.80
N ARG A 363 17.17 4.22 37.53
CA ARG A 363 17.86 4.76 36.33
C ARG A 363 19.38 4.53 36.42
N GLN A 364 19.99 4.73 37.61
CA GLN A 364 21.43 4.52 37.79
C GLN A 364 21.79 3.05 37.69
N GLN A 365 20.96 2.17 38.27
CA GLN A 365 21.13 0.71 38.19
C GLN A 365 21.03 0.25 36.73
N LEU A 366 20.03 0.70 35.97
CA LEU A 366 19.88 0.38 34.56
C LEU A 366 21.07 0.88 33.71
N GLN A 367 21.52 2.12 33.97
CA GLN A 367 22.70 2.63 33.24
C GLN A 367 23.95 1.83 33.56
N ALA A 368 24.13 1.41 34.82
CA ALA A 368 25.26 0.57 35.22
C ALA A 368 25.23 -0.81 34.55
N LYS A 369 24.05 -1.46 34.50
CA LYS A 369 23.84 -2.75 33.83
C LYS A 369 24.11 -2.65 32.33
N VAL A 370 23.59 -1.62 31.65
CA VAL A 370 23.84 -1.38 30.22
C VAL A 370 25.33 -1.16 29.95
N ARG A 371 26.03 -0.37 30.80
CA ARG A 371 27.47 -0.14 30.65
C ARG A 371 28.27 -1.43 30.81
N HIS A 372 27.88 -2.31 31.72
CA HIS A 372 28.50 -3.63 31.85
C HIS A 372 28.26 -4.48 30.60
N LEU A 373 26.99 -4.55 30.12
CA LEU A 373 26.62 -5.33 28.96
C LEU A 373 27.38 -4.90 27.68
N VAL A 374 27.67 -3.60 27.51
CA VAL A 374 28.42 -3.10 26.36
C VAL A 374 29.94 -3.00 26.59
N GLY A 375 30.45 -3.57 27.68
CA GLY A 375 31.90 -3.59 27.99
C GLY A 375 32.49 -2.27 28.46
N LEU A 376 31.68 -1.32 28.90
CA LEU A 376 32.11 -0.03 29.45
C LEU A 376 32.25 -0.03 30.99
N ARG A 377 32.03 -1.19 31.60
CA ARG A 377 32.19 -1.45 33.03
C ARG A 377 32.57 -2.90 33.24
N ASP A 378 33.58 -3.17 34.04
CA ASP A 378 34.08 -4.53 34.30
C ASP A 378 33.17 -5.31 35.27
N ASP A 379 32.63 -4.65 36.28
CA ASP A 379 31.79 -5.29 37.28
C ASP A 379 30.30 -5.24 36.89
N ASP A 380 29.61 -6.36 37.10
CA ASP A 380 28.13 -6.39 36.97
C ASP A 380 27.49 -5.49 38.01
N ALA A 381 26.31 -5.01 37.72
CA ALA A 381 25.55 -4.13 38.59
C ALA A 381 24.25 -4.80 39.01
N ASP A 382 23.99 -4.78 40.28
CA ASP A 382 22.71 -5.23 40.85
C ASP A 382 21.56 -4.38 40.24
N PHE A 383 20.44 -5.02 39.98
CA PHE A 383 19.23 -4.34 39.50
C PHE A 383 18.02 -4.75 40.34
N GLY A 384 17.42 -3.74 41.01
CA GLY A 384 16.33 -3.95 41.95
C GLY A 384 16.81 -4.45 43.31
N MET A 385 17.21 -5.70 43.37
CA MET A 385 17.69 -6.36 44.59
C MET A 385 19.11 -6.85 44.38
N ARG A 386 19.89 -6.91 45.46
CA ARG A 386 21.22 -7.53 45.48
C ARG A 386 21.11 -9.04 45.56
N ASP A 387 22.11 -9.72 45.03
CA ASP A 387 22.28 -11.15 45.24
C ASP A 387 22.49 -11.44 46.72
N VAL A 388 21.91 -12.55 47.19
CA VAL A 388 22.04 -12.99 48.57
C VAL A 388 23.45 -13.46 48.85
N ASP A 389 24.05 -12.93 49.91
CA ASP A 389 25.38 -13.32 50.37
C ASP A 389 25.35 -14.32 51.52
N ASN A 390 26.51 -14.91 51.82
CA ASN A 390 26.66 -15.86 52.92
C ASN A 390 26.29 -15.29 54.29
N ALA A 391 26.49 -13.97 54.47
CA ALA A 391 26.18 -13.31 55.77
C ALA A 391 24.67 -13.25 55.98
N THR A 392 23.88 -13.07 54.92
CA THR A 392 22.42 -13.07 55.02
C THR A 392 21.90 -14.46 55.46
N CYS A 393 22.42 -15.56 54.86
CA CYS A 393 22.07 -16.92 55.26
C CYS A 393 22.50 -17.23 56.71
N ALA A 394 23.72 -16.82 57.10
CA ALA A 394 24.29 -17.04 58.42
C ALA A 394 23.51 -16.27 59.54
N GLY A 395 22.82 -15.16 59.19
CA GLY A 395 22.00 -14.42 60.16
C GLY A 395 20.87 -15.25 60.77
N CYS A 396 20.37 -16.27 60.07
CA CYS A 396 19.34 -17.19 60.60
C CYS A 396 19.92 -18.60 60.86
N HIS A 397 20.95 -18.99 60.13
CA HIS A 397 21.55 -20.34 60.17
C HIS A 397 22.89 -20.43 60.91
N ASP A 398 23.22 -19.43 61.73
CA ASP A 398 24.43 -19.44 62.55
C ASP A 398 24.21 -20.22 63.82
N ASN A 399 24.18 -21.55 63.67
CA ASN A 399 24.15 -22.48 64.83
C ASN A 399 25.54 -23.10 65.01
N PRO A 400 26.26 -22.78 66.07
CA PRO A 400 27.62 -23.30 66.28
C PRO A 400 27.72 -24.80 66.39
N ASP A 401 26.60 -25.51 66.68
CA ASP A 401 26.54 -26.97 66.74
C ASP A 401 26.11 -27.63 65.43
N ASP A 402 25.79 -26.87 64.40
CA ASP A 402 25.39 -27.40 63.14
C ASP A 402 26.61 -28.02 62.42
N ARG A 403 26.45 -29.27 62.00
CA ARG A 403 27.48 -29.99 61.22
C ARG A 403 27.72 -29.40 59.84
N HIS A 404 26.81 -28.59 59.36
CA HIS A 404 26.85 -27.91 58.09
C HIS A 404 27.20 -26.41 58.21
N ALA A 405 27.64 -25.95 59.37
CA ALA A 405 28.00 -24.57 59.56
C ALA A 405 28.92 -24.05 58.44
N PRO A 406 28.62 -22.93 57.78
CA PRO A 406 29.35 -22.43 56.60
C PRO A 406 30.87 -22.32 56.84
N HIS A 407 31.30 -21.97 58.07
CA HIS A 407 32.71 -21.87 58.40
C HIS A 407 33.45 -23.19 58.39
N ARG A 408 32.77 -24.34 58.62
CA ARG A 408 33.38 -25.69 58.59
C ARG A 408 33.73 -26.09 57.16
N PHE A 409 33.04 -25.63 56.15
CA PHE A 409 33.37 -25.89 54.74
C PHE A 409 34.71 -25.25 54.33
N LEU A 410 35.14 -24.26 55.05
CA LEU A 410 36.45 -23.63 54.89
C LEU A 410 37.61 -24.40 55.53
N GLU A 411 37.33 -25.46 56.31
CA GLU A 411 38.36 -26.30 56.92
C GLU A 411 39.24 -27.00 55.83
N PRO A 412 40.51 -27.23 56.13
CA PRO A 412 41.47 -27.83 55.16
C PRO A 412 41.00 -29.15 54.54
N ARG A 413 40.28 -29.98 55.31
CA ARG A 413 39.75 -31.29 54.85
C ARG A 413 38.79 -31.16 53.69
N PHE A 414 38.19 -30.01 53.45
CA PHE A 414 37.26 -29.74 52.34
C PHE A 414 37.92 -29.00 51.16
N GLU A 415 39.22 -28.80 51.20
CA GLU A 415 39.94 -28.00 50.20
C GLU A 415 39.78 -28.57 48.78
N GLN A 416 39.82 -29.89 48.63
CA GLN A 416 39.62 -30.54 47.37
C GLN A 416 38.20 -30.34 46.85
N ALA A 417 37.20 -30.50 47.70
CA ALA A 417 35.79 -30.26 47.33
C ALA A 417 35.53 -28.80 46.92
N ARG A 418 36.19 -27.86 47.58
CA ARG A 418 36.11 -26.45 47.20
C ARG A 418 36.73 -26.18 45.86
N ARG A 419 37.84 -26.83 45.51
CA ARG A 419 38.46 -26.69 44.18
C ARG A 419 37.63 -27.32 43.07
N GLU A 420 37.04 -28.48 43.32
CA GLU A 420 36.24 -29.21 42.31
C GLU A 420 34.85 -28.60 42.11
N LEU A 421 34.19 -28.13 43.16
CA LEU A 421 32.84 -27.61 43.15
C LEU A 421 32.80 -26.08 42.98
N ALA A 422 33.92 -25.39 43.17
CA ALA A 422 34.03 -23.95 43.24
C ALA A 422 32.90 -23.26 44.07
N PRO A 423 32.47 -23.83 45.23
CA PRO A 423 31.40 -23.26 46.00
C PRO A 423 31.98 -22.11 46.82
N GLN A 424 31.68 -20.89 46.42
CA GLN A 424 32.11 -19.69 47.16
C GLN A 424 31.00 -19.13 48.04
N THR A 425 29.77 -19.55 47.82
CA THR A 425 28.58 -19.03 48.51
C THR A 425 27.63 -20.15 48.90
N CYS A 426 26.80 -19.90 49.92
CA CYS A 426 25.76 -20.85 50.34
C CYS A 426 24.82 -21.22 49.19
N VAL A 427 24.49 -20.25 48.35
CA VAL A 427 23.60 -20.40 47.19
C VAL A 427 24.22 -21.21 46.05
N SER A 428 25.53 -21.50 46.07
CA SER A 428 26.17 -22.40 45.14
C SER A 428 25.69 -23.86 45.27
N CYS A 429 25.27 -24.24 46.46
CA CYS A 429 24.74 -25.61 46.76
C CYS A 429 23.24 -25.55 47.13
N HIS A 430 22.80 -24.47 47.80
CA HIS A 430 21.41 -24.27 48.22
C HIS A 430 20.71 -23.32 47.27
N ARG A 431 19.76 -23.82 46.50
CA ARG A 431 19.00 -23.01 45.57
C ARG A 431 17.58 -22.78 46.08
N GLU A 432 17.30 -21.55 46.48
CA GLU A 432 16.05 -21.17 47.13
C GLU A 432 14.85 -21.08 46.17
N HIS A 433 15.08 -20.79 44.92
CA HIS A 433 14.01 -20.55 43.92
C HIS A 433 13.87 -21.71 42.92
N THR A 434 14.13 -22.94 43.32
CA THR A 434 14.03 -24.10 42.40
C THR A 434 12.65 -24.72 42.34
N GLY A 435 11.70 -24.29 43.21
CA GLY A 435 10.41 -24.98 43.37
C GLY A 435 10.58 -26.40 43.94
N ALA A 436 9.57 -26.91 44.60
CA ALA A 436 9.54 -28.34 44.98
C ALA A 436 9.60 -29.19 43.70
N ARG A 437 10.64 -30.02 43.55
CA ARG A 437 10.63 -31.18 42.64
C ARG A 437 9.98 -32.35 43.35
#